data_8971e239a1760d1a9192cd1c7e5339d4
#
_entry.id   8971e239a1760d1a9192cd1c7e5339d4
#
_cell.length_a   1.000
_cell.length_b   1.000
_cell.length_c   1.000
_cell.angle_alpha   90.00
_cell.angle_beta   90.00
_cell.angle_gamma   90.00
#
_symmetry.space_group_name_H-M   'P 1'
#
loop_
_entity.id
_entity.type
_entity.pdbx_description
1 polymer ?
#
loop_
_entity_poly.entity_id
_entity_poly.type
_entity_poly.pdbx_seq_one_letter_code
_entity_poly.pdbx_strand_id
1 'polypeptide(L)'
;GGVGSIGCWSLHVDFSRALDAEGITPTLIQAGRKKTLGHPFKSLKEQEGAQAYIQKVVDECRQTFAESVAHYRGLSLKKVMDTEAGVMTGAEAVAAGFADEIADRHQALNALAKKVAVL
;
A
#
# COMPACT_ATOMS: atom_id res chain seq x y z
N GLY A 1 10.78 3.56 -16.91
CA GLY A 1 9.71 3.45 -15.92
C GLY A 1 9.75 2.10 -15.22
N GLY A 2 9.08 2.01 -14.07
CA GLY A 2 8.93 0.78 -13.31
C GLY A 2 7.47 0.46 -13.07
N VAL A 3 7.16 -0.81 -12.87
CA VAL A 3 5.83 -1.34 -12.56
C VAL A 3 5.97 -2.28 -11.36
N GLY A 4 5.04 -2.22 -10.43
CA GLY A 4 5.08 -3.05 -9.24
C GLY A 4 4.68 -2.28 -7.99
N SER A 5 5.42 -2.48 -6.90
CA SER A 5 5.12 -1.86 -5.58
C SER A 5 3.72 -2.23 -5.07
N ILE A 6 3.26 -3.46 -5.37
CA ILE A 6 1.93 -3.94 -4.97
C ILE A 6 2.00 -4.39 -3.52
N GLY A 7 1.87 -3.42 -2.64
CA GLY A 7 1.99 -3.58 -1.21
C GLY A 7 1.47 -2.36 -0.47
N CYS A 8 1.27 -2.50 0.83
CA CYS A 8 0.81 -1.45 1.73
C CYS A 8 1.72 -1.41 2.96
N TRP A 9 1.86 -0.26 3.55
CA TRP A 9 2.60 -0.10 4.79
C TRP A 9 1.99 1.00 5.64
N SER A 10 2.27 0.98 6.92
CA SER A 10 1.89 2.02 7.86
C SER A 10 3.07 2.36 8.76
N LEU A 11 3.24 3.61 9.10
CA LEU A 11 4.26 4.10 10.04
C LEU A 11 3.57 4.59 11.30
N HIS A 12 4.01 4.11 12.43
CA HIS A 12 3.71 4.71 13.73
C HIS A 12 4.97 5.39 14.27
N VAL A 13 4.83 6.62 14.71
CA VAL A 13 5.89 7.37 15.40
C VAL A 13 5.45 7.63 16.82
N ASP A 14 6.29 7.28 17.78
CA ASP A 14 6.05 7.53 19.20
C ASP A 14 6.66 8.86 19.63
N PHE A 15 5.83 9.80 19.98
CA PHE A 15 6.23 11.12 20.49
C PHE A 15 6.17 11.24 22.01
N SER A 16 5.87 10.16 22.74
CA SER A 16 5.68 10.23 24.20
C SER A 16 6.88 10.84 24.93
N ARG A 17 8.10 10.41 24.58
CA ARG A 17 9.32 10.95 25.21
C ARG A 17 9.57 12.42 24.90
N ALA A 18 9.24 12.88 23.70
CA ALA A 18 9.38 14.28 23.34
C ALA A 18 8.40 15.15 24.14
N LEU A 19 7.16 14.68 24.28
CA LEU A 19 6.15 15.36 25.08
C LEU A 19 6.52 15.40 26.56
N ASP A 20 7.01 14.29 27.12
CA ASP A 20 7.51 14.23 28.50
C ASP A 20 8.64 15.25 28.74
N ALA A 21 9.59 15.35 27.81
CA ALA A 21 10.70 16.31 27.90
C ALA A 21 10.23 17.77 27.88
N GLU A 22 9.13 18.05 27.18
CA GLU A 22 8.50 19.38 27.12
C GLU A 22 7.45 19.62 28.23
N GLY A 23 7.27 18.66 29.13
CA GLY A 23 6.29 18.76 30.23
C GLY A 23 4.84 18.72 29.75
N ILE A 24 4.57 18.15 28.58
CA ILE A 24 3.22 18.06 27.97
C ILE A 24 2.62 16.68 28.26
N THR A 25 1.48 16.65 28.92
CA THR A 25 0.72 15.42 29.20
C THR A 25 -0.54 15.35 28.34
N PRO A 26 -0.56 14.54 27.26
CA PRO A 26 -1.76 14.38 26.45
C PRO A 26 -2.82 13.56 27.18
N THR A 27 -4.08 13.99 27.09
CA THR A 27 -5.23 13.24 27.59
C THR A 27 -6.15 12.88 26.45
N LEU A 28 -6.37 11.57 26.22
CA LEU A 28 -7.28 11.08 25.20
C LEU A 28 -8.67 10.86 25.80
N ILE A 29 -9.68 11.47 25.21
CA ILE A 29 -11.09 11.25 25.52
C ILE A 29 -11.73 10.56 24.31
N GLN A 30 -12.22 9.34 24.51
CA GLN A 30 -12.73 8.52 23.42
C GLN A 30 -14.07 7.86 23.73
N ALA A 31 -14.86 7.65 22.70
CA ALA A 31 -16.00 6.75 22.71
C ALA A 31 -15.73 5.61 21.72
N GLY A 32 -15.67 4.38 22.22
CA GLY A 32 -15.25 3.19 21.50
C GLY A 32 -13.76 2.86 21.71
N ARG A 33 -13.50 1.70 22.32
CA ARG A 33 -12.15 1.27 22.75
C ARG A 33 -11.06 1.26 21.67
N LYS A 34 -11.45 1.07 20.41
CA LYS A 34 -10.50 1.00 19.27
C LYS A 34 -10.31 2.34 18.55
N LYS A 35 -10.97 3.41 19.00
CA LYS A 35 -10.99 4.68 18.25
C LYS A 35 -9.62 5.36 18.22
N THR A 36 -8.81 5.18 19.24
CA THR A 36 -7.50 5.80 19.38
C THR A 36 -6.34 4.81 19.24
N LEU A 37 -6.58 3.58 18.78
CA LEU A 37 -5.50 2.62 18.54
C LEU A 37 -4.51 3.17 17.51
N GLY A 38 -3.22 3.10 17.85
CA GLY A 38 -2.15 3.61 17.00
C GLY A 38 -1.94 5.12 17.10
N HIS A 39 -2.46 5.80 18.13
CA HIS A 39 -2.16 7.21 18.36
C HIS A 39 -0.67 7.42 18.68
N PRO A 40 -0.08 8.60 18.34
CA PRO A 40 1.37 8.81 18.42
C PRO A 40 1.88 9.24 19.82
N PHE A 41 1.01 9.28 20.83
CA PHE A 41 1.37 9.76 22.18
C PHE A 41 1.76 8.63 23.13
N LYS A 42 1.90 7.42 22.61
CA LYS A 42 2.28 6.23 23.36
C LYS A 42 2.85 5.18 22.40
N SER A 43 3.83 4.40 22.85
CA SER A 43 4.38 3.34 22.02
C SER A 43 3.31 2.29 21.65
N LEU A 44 3.43 1.65 20.47
CA LEU A 44 2.50 0.59 20.09
C LEU A 44 2.51 -0.60 21.05
N LYS A 45 3.65 -0.86 21.69
CA LYS A 45 3.80 -1.96 22.66
C LYS A 45 2.93 -1.74 23.90
N GLU A 46 2.69 -0.49 24.28
CA GLU A 46 1.87 -0.09 25.42
C GLU A 46 0.39 0.11 25.07
N GLN A 47 0.04 0.04 23.78
CA GLN A 47 -1.32 0.12 23.30
C GLN A 47 -1.81 -1.30 22.94
N GLU A 48 -2.50 -1.95 23.89
CA GLU A 48 -2.95 -3.33 23.72
C GLU A 48 -3.71 -3.55 22.41
N GLY A 49 -3.21 -4.48 21.60
CA GLY A 49 -3.80 -4.85 20.31
C GLY A 49 -3.59 -3.84 19.17
N ALA A 50 -2.95 -2.69 19.39
CA ALA A 50 -2.79 -1.67 18.37
C ALA A 50 -1.95 -2.15 17.18
N GLN A 51 -0.81 -2.79 17.45
CA GLN A 51 0.05 -3.29 16.39
C GLN A 51 -0.64 -4.36 15.55
N ALA A 52 -1.32 -5.32 16.18
CA ALA A 52 -2.06 -6.36 15.47
C ALA A 52 -3.22 -5.78 14.65
N TYR A 53 -3.90 -4.76 15.17
CA TYR A 53 -4.97 -4.08 14.45
C TYR A 53 -4.45 -3.36 13.20
N ILE A 54 -3.35 -2.61 13.32
CA ILE A 54 -2.74 -1.90 12.19
C ILE A 54 -2.21 -2.90 11.15
N GLN A 55 -1.55 -3.98 11.61
CA GLN A 55 -1.06 -5.04 10.72
C GLN A 55 -2.21 -5.65 9.91
N LYS A 56 -3.31 -5.99 10.58
CA LYS A 56 -4.50 -6.51 9.90
C LYS A 56 -5.00 -5.57 8.81
N VAL A 57 -5.08 -4.27 9.08
CA VAL A 57 -5.52 -3.27 8.08
C VAL A 57 -4.55 -3.21 6.88
N VAL A 58 -3.25 -3.27 7.13
CA VAL A 58 -2.22 -3.28 6.08
C VAL A 58 -2.31 -4.56 5.23
N ASP A 59 -2.52 -5.71 5.87
CA ASP A 59 -2.66 -7.00 5.18
C ASP A 59 -3.92 -7.03 4.29
N GLU A 60 -5.05 -6.58 4.81
CA GLU A 60 -6.32 -6.48 4.05
C GLU A 60 -6.19 -5.51 2.87
N CYS A 61 -5.50 -4.39 3.06
CA CYS A 61 -5.21 -3.43 2.00
C CYS A 61 -4.36 -4.07 0.89
N ARG A 62 -3.27 -4.75 1.26
CA ARG A 62 -2.42 -5.48 0.30
C ARG A 62 -3.18 -6.55 -0.44
N GLN A 63 -4.01 -7.33 0.26
CA GLN A 63 -4.82 -8.39 -0.33
C GLN A 63 -5.75 -7.82 -1.41
N THR A 64 -6.55 -6.81 -1.07
CA THR A 64 -7.48 -6.15 -2.00
C THR A 64 -6.76 -5.57 -3.22
N PHE A 65 -5.60 -4.94 -3.00
CA PHE A 65 -4.79 -4.41 -4.09
C PHE A 65 -4.28 -5.52 -5.01
N ALA A 66 -3.72 -6.59 -4.45
CA ALA A 66 -3.21 -7.71 -5.22
C ALA A 66 -4.33 -8.44 -6.01
N GLU A 67 -5.50 -8.63 -5.41
CA GLU A 67 -6.68 -9.19 -6.07
C GLU A 67 -7.12 -8.35 -7.27
N SER A 68 -7.16 -7.02 -7.11
CA SER A 68 -7.50 -6.10 -8.19
C SER A 68 -6.50 -6.20 -9.34
N VAL A 69 -5.19 -6.22 -9.05
CA VAL A 69 -4.15 -6.38 -10.08
C VAL A 69 -4.27 -7.74 -10.77
N ALA A 70 -4.46 -8.82 -9.99
CA ALA A 70 -4.63 -10.16 -10.53
C ALA A 70 -5.83 -10.23 -11.51
N HIS A 71 -6.95 -9.65 -11.11
CA HIS A 71 -8.17 -9.60 -11.92
C HIS A 71 -7.95 -8.86 -13.25
N TYR A 72 -7.49 -7.62 -13.18
CA TYR A 72 -7.33 -6.77 -14.37
C TYR A 72 -6.18 -7.17 -15.29
N ARG A 73 -5.17 -7.86 -14.76
CA ARG A 73 -4.02 -8.36 -15.54
C ARG A 73 -4.19 -9.81 -15.99
N GLY A 74 -5.23 -10.51 -15.55
CA GLY A 74 -5.42 -11.94 -15.85
C GLY A 74 -4.30 -12.81 -15.24
N LEU A 75 -3.75 -12.39 -14.10
CA LEU A 75 -2.68 -13.10 -13.38
C LEU A 75 -3.26 -13.87 -12.20
N SER A 76 -2.56 -14.91 -11.77
CA SER A 76 -2.92 -15.54 -10.49
C SER A 76 -2.59 -14.62 -9.32
N LEU A 77 -3.44 -14.62 -8.28
CA LEU A 77 -3.18 -13.87 -7.05
C LEU A 77 -1.82 -14.23 -6.45
N LYS A 78 -1.48 -15.53 -6.45
CA LYS A 78 -0.17 -15.99 -5.99
C LYS A 78 0.97 -15.29 -6.71
N LYS A 79 0.93 -15.19 -8.04
CA LYS A 79 1.97 -14.52 -8.84
C LYS A 79 2.12 -13.05 -8.46
N VAL A 80 1.02 -12.36 -8.17
CA VAL A 80 1.04 -10.96 -7.73
C VAL A 80 1.63 -10.84 -6.31
N MET A 81 1.21 -11.70 -5.39
CA MET A 81 1.71 -11.70 -4.01
C MET A 81 3.20 -12.06 -3.91
N ASP A 82 3.68 -13.00 -4.74
CA ASP A 82 5.08 -13.43 -4.79
C ASP A 82 6.05 -12.30 -5.22
N THR A 83 5.55 -11.19 -5.79
CA THR A 83 6.39 -10.02 -6.09
C THR A 83 6.93 -9.32 -4.83
N GLU A 84 6.34 -9.57 -3.67
CA GLU A 84 6.70 -8.97 -2.37
C GLU A 84 6.85 -7.44 -2.46
N ALA A 85 5.94 -6.80 -3.21
CA ALA A 85 5.95 -5.37 -3.50
C ALA A 85 7.21 -4.87 -4.22
N GLY A 86 7.96 -5.76 -4.86
CA GLY A 86 9.10 -5.39 -5.70
C GLY A 86 8.68 -4.54 -6.90
N VAL A 87 9.63 -3.78 -7.44
CA VAL A 87 9.45 -2.98 -8.66
C VAL A 87 10.23 -3.64 -9.78
N MET A 88 9.57 -3.88 -10.89
CA MET A 88 10.15 -4.44 -12.12
C MET A 88 10.47 -3.32 -13.10
N THR A 89 11.53 -3.48 -13.89
CA THR A 89 11.80 -2.63 -15.05
C THR A 89 10.75 -2.87 -16.15
N GLY A 90 10.67 -1.98 -17.14
CA GLY A 90 9.68 -2.11 -18.20
C GLY A 90 9.73 -3.47 -18.92
N ALA A 91 10.94 -3.96 -19.23
CA ALA A 91 11.11 -5.27 -19.91
C ALA A 91 10.69 -6.45 -19.01
N GLU A 92 11.08 -6.43 -17.75
CA GLU A 92 10.69 -7.45 -16.77
C GLU A 92 9.18 -7.44 -16.53
N ALA A 93 8.59 -6.25 -16.42
CA ALA A 93 7.14 -6.11 -16.24
C ALA A 93 6.33 -6.69 -17.42
N VAL A 94 6.79 -6.47 -18.64
CA VAL A 94 6.16 -7.06 -19.85
C VAL A 94 6.31 -8.57 -19.84
N ALA A 95 7.53 -9.08 -19.62
CA ALA A 95 7.77 -10.52 -19.56
C ALA A 95 6.97 -11.23 -18.47
N ALA A 96 6.77 -10.57 -17.34
CA ALA A 96 5.98 -11.07 -16.23
C ALA A 96 4.44 -10.86 -16.39
N GLY A 97 4.00 -10.12 -17.41
CA GLY A 97 2.58 -9.84 -17.67
C GLY A 97 1.99 -8.68 -16.85
N PHE A 98 2.80 -7.91 -16.16
CA PHE A 98 2.36 -6.73 -15.40
C PHE A 98 2.24 -5.46 -16.26
N ALA A 99 2.83 -5.46 -17.46
CA ALA A 99 2.67 -4.42 -18.46
C ALA A 99 2.41 -5.07 -19.84
N ASP A 100 1.86 -4.31 -20.77
CA ASP A 100 1.53 -4.81 -22.10
C ASP A 100 2.70 -4.62 -23.08
N GLU A 101 3.34 -3.44 -23.02
CA GLU A 101 4.40 -3.05 -23.95
C GLU A 101 5.31 -1.99 -23.33
N ILE A 102 6.47 -1.79 -23.93
CA ILE A 102 7.35 -0.66 -23.65
C ILE A 102 7.08 0.40 -24.72
N ALA A 103 6.64 1.56 -24.31
CA ALA A 103 6.31 2.66 -25.20
C ALA A 103 6.76 3.99 -24.61
N ASP A 104 7.11 4.96 -25.45
CA ASP A 104 7.22 6.33 -25.04
C ASP A 104 5.83 6.97 -24.89
N ARG A 105 5.79 8.19 -24.36
CA ARG A 105 4.54 8.92 -24.12
C ARG A 105 3.69 9.07 -25.38
N HIS A 106 4.31 9.41 -26.52
CA HIS A 106 3.59 9.64 -27.77
C HIS A 106 3.05 8.36 -28.36
N GLN A 107 3.85 7.30 -28.29
CA GLN A 107 3.43 5.96 -28.72
C GLN A 107 2.24 5.46 -27.90
N ALA A 108 2.29 5.59 -26.56
CA ALA A 108 1.21 5.17 -25.67
C ALA A 108 -0.08 5.97 -25.93
N LEU A 109 0.00 7.29 -26.09
CA LEU A 109 -1.17 8.12 -26.40
C LEU A 109 -1.78 7.78 -27.76
N ASN A 110 -0.96 7.56 -28.78
CA ASN A 110 -1.43 7.17 -30.10
C ASN A 110 -2.09 5.80 -30.10
N ALA A 111 -1.53 4.83 -29.35
CA ALA A 111 -2.12 3.51 -29.19
C ALA A 111 -3.48 3.57 -28.49
N LEU A 112 -3.60 4.38 -27.45
CA LEU A 112 -4.86 4.60 -26.75
C LEU A 112 -5.91 5.28 -27.65
N ALA A 113 -5.52 6.34 -28.37
CA ALA A 113 -6.43 7.04 -29.29
C ALA A 113 -7.00 6.10 -30.37
N LYS A 114 -6.18 5.19 -30.91
CA LYS A 114 -6.64 4.19 -31.87
C LYS A 114 -7.64 3.20 -31.25
N LYS A 115 -7.42 2.76 -30.01
CA LYS A 115 -8.34 1.85 -29.30
C LYS A 115 -9.69 2.51 -29.03
N VAL A 116 -9.69 3.78 -28.61
CA VAL A 116 -10.93 4.53 -28.30
C VAL A 116 -11.71 4.87 -29.58
N ALA A 117 -11.05 5.14 -30.69
CA ALA A 117 -11.72 5.48 -31.97
C ALA A 117 -12.50 4.29 -32.59
N VAL A 118 -12.34 3.06 -32.07
CA VAL A 118 -13.01 1.84 -32.54
C VAL A 118 -14.21 1.47 -31.65
N LEU A 119 -14.40 2.19 -30.52
CA LEU A 119 -15.55 2.03 -29.63
C LEU A 119 -16.70 2.95 -30.06
#